data_d5189bfbcaf29b43ea548dec936b8fb3
#
_entry.id   d5189bfbcaf29b43ea548dec936b8fb3
#
_cell.length_a   1.000
_cell.length_b   1.000
_cell.length_c   1.000
_cell.angle_alpha   90.00
_cell.angle_beta   90.00
_cell.angle_gamma   90.00
#
_symmetry.space_group_name_H-M   'P 1'
#
loop_
_entity.id
_entity.type
_entity.pdbx_description
1 polymer ?
#
loop_
_entity_poly.entity_id
_entity_poly.type
_entity_poly.pdbx_seq_one_letter_code
_entity_poly.pdbx_strand_id
1 'polypeptide(L)'
;MIDNINWQTRAMYMLIIIIMLSCSVCFGQIKVVQFNAGWNKANDIPWVMSLKDCKTKAYTDIAANPDEAKKYKISSVPTIIIFKDGEEVARFQADLSFTLAATKEEVQEEIDNILMSDF
;
A
#
# COMPACT_ATOMS: atom_id res chain seq x y z
N MET A 1 -23.67 -17.36 -42.15
CA MET A 1 -24.67 -16.76 -41.42
C MET A 1 -24.23 -16.20 -40.14
N ILE A 2 -24.55 -14.99 -40.01
CA ILE A 2 -24.17 -14.16 -38.90
C ILE A 2 -24.71 -14.66 -37.58
N ASP A 3 -25.84 -15.36 -37.65
CA ASP A 3 -26.51 -15.87 -36.48
C ASP A 3 -25.75 -16.95 -35.74
N ASN A 4 -24.78 -17.54 -36.41
CA ASN A 4 -23.95 -18.56 -35.81
C ASN A 4 -22.76 -18.01 -35.08
N ILE A 5 -22.64 -16.76 -35.15
CA ILE A 5 -21.66 -16.09 -34.32
C ILE A 5 -22.35 -15.73 -33.05
N ASN A 6 -22.64 -16.16 -32.51
CA ASN A 6 -22.38 -16.84 -31.53
C ASN A 6 -22.31 -16.13 -30.28
N TRP A 7 -23.21 -16.41 -29.49
CA TRP A 7 -23.20 -16.16 -28.13
C TRP A 7 -21.90 -16.50 -27.45
N GLN A 8 -21.22 -17.61 -27.78
CA GLN A 8 -19.96 -18.05 -27.24
C GLN A 8 -18.85 -17.07 -27.55
N THR A 9 -18.81 -16.57 -28.77
CA THR A 9 -17.84 -15.56 -29.18
C THR A 9 -18.11 -14.23 -28.52
N ARG A 10 -19.36 -13.83 -28.43
CA ARG A 10 -19.75 -12.60 -27.74
C ARG A 10 -19.43 -12.66 -26.26
N ALA A 11 -19.72 -13.78 -25.62
CA ALA A 11 -19.41 -13.98 -24.21
C ALA A 11 -17.91 -13.92 -23.95
N MET A 12 -17.12 -14.44 -24.88
CA MET A 12 -15.67 -14.41 -24.78
C MET A 12 -15.13 -12.98 -24.90
N TYR A 13 -15.65 -12.18 -25.84
CA TYR A 13 -15.26 -10.79 -25.98
C TYR A 13 -15.64 -9.96 -24.75
N MET A 14 -16.82 -10.17 -24.22
CA MET A 14 -17.28 -9.49 -23.01
C MET A 14 -16.39 -9.83 -21.81
N LEU A 15 -16.01 -11.08 -21.68
CA LEU A 15 -15.12 -11.53 -20.62
C LEU A 15 -13.74 -10.87 -20.73
N ILE A 16 -13.19 -10.79 -21.93
CA ILE A 16 -11.89 -10.13 -22.18
C ILE A 16 -11.97 -8.65 -21.82
N ILE A 17 -13.04 -7.97 -22.18
CA ILE A 17 -13.23 -6.55 -21.87
C ILE A 17 -13.29 -6.34 -20.35
N ILE A 18 -14.01 -7.20 -19.64
CA ILE A 18 -14.10 -7.12 -18.18
C ILE A 18 -12.75 -7.32 -17.53
N ILE A 19 -11.95 -8.27 -17.99
CA ILE A 19 -10.59 -8.52 -17.49
C ILE A 19 -9.70 -7.32 -17.74
N MET A 20 -9.75 -6.72 -18.92
CA MET A 20 -8.96 -5.55 -19.24
C MET A 20 -9.34 -4.34 -18.39
N LEU A 21 -10.63 -4.14 -18.14
CA LEU A 21 -11.11 -3.06 -17.30
C LEU A 21 -10.67 -3.22 -15.85
N SER A 22 -10.70 -4.45 -15.31
CA SER A 22 -10.25 -4.69 -13.94
C SER A 22 -8.75 -4.50 -13.80
N CYS A 23 -7.94 -4.79 -14.80
CA CYS A 23 -6.51 -4.52 -14.78
C CYS A 23 -6.20 -3.02 -14.77
N SER A 24 -6.98 -2.21 -15.47
CA SER A 24 -6.75 -0.77 -15.54
C SER A 24 -7.03 -0.04 -14.22
N VAL A 25 -7.84 -0.63 -13.34
CA VAL A 25 -8.18 -0.04 -12.04
C VAL A 25 -7.06 -0.22 -11.01
N CYS A 26 -6.11 -1.12 -11.27
CA CYS A 26 -5.05 -1.47 -10.32
C CYS A 26 -3.81 -0.58 -10.41
N PHE A 27 -3.72 0.30 -11.40
CA PHE A 27 -2.53 1.13 -11.60
C PHE A 27 -2.45 2.30 -10.63
N GLY A 28 -1.25 2.50 -10.05
CA GLY A 28 -0.95 3.67 -9.24
C GLY A 28 -1.53 3.67 -7.83
N GLN A 29 -1.95 2.52 -7.31
CA GLN A 29 -2.51 2.46 -5.97
C GLN A 29 -1.41 2.47 -4.91
N ILE A 30 -1.38 3.54 -4.15
CA ILE A 30 -0.46 3.69 -3.03
C ILE A 30 -1.19 3.31 -1.73
N LYS A 31 -0.56 2.42 -0.96
CA LYS A 31 -1.01 2.04 0.37
C LYS A 31 0.11 2.34 1.36
N VAL A 32 -0.20 3.05 2.42
CA VAL A 32 0.75 3.34 3.48
C VAL A 32 0.31 2.62 4.74
N VAL A 33 1.21 1.86 5.34
CA VAL A 33 0.92 1.12 6.56
C VAL A 33 1.90 1.54 7.65
N GLN A 34 1.37 1.91 8.80
CA GLN A 34 2.14 2.11 10.01
C GLN A 34 2.12 0.82 10.82
N PHE A 35 3.30 0.27 11.09
CA PHE A 35 3.46 -0.88 11.98
C PHE A 35 4.00 -0.38 13.31
N ASN A 36 3.28 -0.65 14.38
CA ASN A 36 3.71 -0.31 15.72
C ASN A 36 3.27 -1.43 16.66
N ALA A 37 3.58 -1.32 17.92
CA ALA A 37 3.16 -2.29 18.94
C ALA A 37 2.39 -1.55 20.04
N GLY A 38 1.43 -2.24 20.65
CA GLY A 38 0.61 -1.65 21.70
C GLY A 38 1.44 -1.08 22.86
N TRP A 39 2.55 -1.76 23.21
CA TRP A 39 3.44 -1.26 24.25
C TRP A 39 4.21 0.02 23.86
N ASN A 40 4.24 0.36 22.58
CA ASN A 40 4.91 1.57 22.06
C ASN A 40 3.90 2.60 21.55
N LYS A 41 2.66 2.52 21.96
CA LYS A 41 1.57 3.35 21.45
C LYS A 41 1.83 4.86 21.66
N ALA A 42 2.57 5.23 22.68
CA ALA A 42 2.93 6.62 22.92
C ALA A 42 3.73 7.24 21.78
N ASN A 43 4.40 6.41 20.97
CA ASN A 43 5.20 6.85 19.83
C ASN A 43 4.48 6.60 18.49
N ASP A 44 3.17 6.38 18.50
CA ASP A 44 2.36 6.31 17.28
C ASP A 44 2.54 7.59 16.46
N ILE A 45 2.48 7.41 15.16
CA ILE A 45 2.69 8.50 14.21
C ILE A 45 1.32 9.01 13.73
N PRO A 46 0.81 10.10 14.30
CA PRO A 46 -0.56 10.54 14.02
C PRO A 46 -0.74 11.10 12.61
N TRP A 47 0.31 11.68 12.04
CA TRP A 47 0.23 12.33 10.74
C TRP A 47 0.14 11.36 9.55
N VAL A 48 0.30 10.06 9.78
CA VAL A 48 0.13 9.06 8.71
C VAL A 48 -1.24 9.19 8.06
N MET A 49 -2.27 9.40 8.88
CA MET A 49 -3.64 9.52 8.39
C MET A 49 -3.89 10.81 7.59
N SER A 50 -2.99 11.76 7.66
CA SER A 50 -3.09 13.01 6.91
C SER A 50 -2.25 13.04 5.64
N LEU A 51 -1.56 11.94 5.31
CA LEU A 51 -0.83 11.82 4.06
C LEU A 51 -1.80 11.87 2.88
N LYS A 52 -1.37 12.50 1.78
CA LYS A 52 -2.18 12.71 0.60
C LYS A 52 -1.77 11.77 -0.53
N ASP A 53 -2.69 11.56 -1.46
CA ASP A 53 -2.46 10.79 -2.68
C ASP A 53 -2.19 9.31 -2.40
N CYS A 54 -2.71 8.81 -1.28
CA CYS A 54 -2.68 7.40 -0.90
C CYS A 54 -4.11 6.86 -0.93
N LYS A 55 -4.32 5.75 -1.60
CA LYS A 55 -5.63 5.11 -1.63
C LYS A 55 -6.00 4.54 -0.27
N THR A 56 -5.03 3.97 0.43
CA THR A 56 -5.24 3.33 1.72
C THR A 56 -4.17 3.76 2.71
N LYS A 57 -4.60 4.07 3.93
CA LYS A 57 -3.74 4.33 5.07
C LYS A 57 -4.19 3.41 6.18
N ALA A 58 -3.29 2.59 6.70
CA ALA A 58 -3.63 1.55 7.65
C ALA A 58 -2.66 1.52 8.82
N TYR A 59 -3.11 0.90 9.91
CA TYR A 59 -2.33 0.68 11.12
C TYR A 59 -2.34 -0.81 11.44
N THR A 60 -1.17 -1.36 11.76
CA THR A 60 -1.06 -2.75 12.19
C THR A 60 -0.30 -2.81 13.51
N ASP A 61 -0.92 -3.42 14.52
CA ASP A 61 -0.27 -3.71 15.78
C ASP A 61 0.42 -5.07 15.65
N ILE A 62 1.75 -5.06 15.63
CA ILE A 62 2.52 -6.28 15.42
C ILE A 62 2.52 -7.19 16.64
N ALA A 63 2.21 -6.67 17.83
CA ALA A 63 2.07 -7.49 19.04
C ALA A 63 0.82 -8.35 18.95
N ALA A 64 -0.26 -7.81 18.38
CA ALA A 64 -1.50 -8.54 18.13
C ALA A 64 -1.44 -9.37 16.84
N ASN A 65 -0.55 -9.03 15.92
CA ASN A 65 -0.44 -9.67 14.60
C ASN A 65 1.02 -10.05 14.30
N PRO A 66 1.59 -11.03 15.05
CA PRO A 66 3.01 -11.38 14.87
C PRO A 66 3.34 -11.96 13.50
N ASP A 67 2.36 -12.54 12.80
CA ASP A 67 2.56 -13.06 11.45
C ASP A 67 2.83 -11.93 10.46
N GLU A 68 2.20 -10.78 10.63
CA GLU A 68 2.44 -9.61 9.80
C GLU A 68 3.85 -9.06 10.02
N ALA A 69 4.33 -9.08 11.27
CA ALA A 69 5.70 -8.67 11.59
C ALA A 69 6.72 -9.53 10.87
N LYS A 70 6.49 -10.83 10.80
CA LYS A 70 7.36 -11.76 10.07
C LYS A 70 7.29 -11.58 8.58
N LYS A 71 6.07 -11.43 8.06
CA LYS A 71 5.83 -11.27 6.62
C LYS A 71 6.56 -10.06 6.06
N TYR A 72 6.51 -8.95 6.76
CA TYR A 72 7.11 -7.70 6.31
C TYR A 72 8.46 -7.41 6.95
N LYS A 73 8.98 -8.35 7.72
CA LYS A 73 10.31 -8.25 8.38
C LYS A 73 10.44 -6.96 9.18
N ILE A 74 9.48 -6.74 10.07
CA ILE A 74 9.49 -5.56 10.92
C ILE A 74 10.47 -5.81 12.08
N SER A 75 11.58 -5.08 12.09
CA SER A 75 12.63 -5.23 13.10
C SER A 75 12.61 -4.12 14.15
N SER A 76 11.95 -3.03 13.86
CA SER A 76 11.82 -1.91 14.79
C SER A 76 10.44 -1.28 14.66
N VAL A 77 9.99 -0.57 15.67
CA VAL A 77 8.70 0.10 15.67
C VAL A 77 8.85 1.53 16.20
N PRO A 78 8.10 2.48 15.67
CA PRO A 78 7.20 2.33 14.54
C PRO A 78 7.94 2.23 13.19
N THR A 79 7.35 1.54 12.23
CA THR A 79 7.84 1.46 10.85
C THR A 79 6.72 1.85 9.92
N ILE A 80 7.01 2.69 8.94
CA ILE A 80 6.08 3.04 7.87
C ILE A 80 6.55 2.36 6.60
N ILE A 81 5.67 1.62 5.95
CA ILE A 81 5.95 1.01 4.65
C ILE A 81 4.99 1.58 3.63
N ILE A 82 5.53 1.98 2.48
CA ILE A 82 4.75 2.41 1.33
C ILE A 82 4.72 1.27 0.34
N PHE A 83 3.50 0.85 -0.01
CA PHE A 83 3.26 -0.17 -1.03
C PHE A 83 2.68 0.48 -2.27
N LYS A 84 3.12 0.02 -3.43
CA LYS A 84 2.52 0.39 -4.70
C LYS A 84 2.10 -0.88 -5.41
N ASP A 85 0.80 -0.98 -5.68
CA ASP A 85 0.20 -2.15 -6.31
C ASP A 85 0.56 -3.46 -5.60
N GLY A 86 0.60 -3.41 -4.26
CA GLY A 86 0.87 -4.56 -3.43
C GLY A 86 2.34 -4.84 -3.14
N GLU A 87 3.26 -4.10 -3.75
CA GLU A 87 4.69 -4.29 -3.54
C GLU A 87 5.29 -3.18 -2.69
N GLU A 88 6.19 -3.56 -1.79
CA GLU A 88 6.90 -2.58 -0.98
C GLU A 88 7.85 -1.76 -1.86
N VAL A 89 7.71 -0.44 -1.81
CA VAL A 89 8.55 0.47 -2.61
C VAL A 89 9.38 1.42 -1.75
N ALA A 90 9.02 1.63 -0.50
CA ALA A 90 9.78 2.45 0.43
C ALA A 90 9.48 2.04 1.87
N ARG A 91 10.44 2.29 2.75
CA ARG A 91 10.32 1.93 4.17
C ARG A 91 11.03 2.97 5.02
N PHE A 92 10.37 3.40 6.08
CA PHE A 92 10.93 4.30 7.10
C PHE A 92 10.89 3.58 8.44
N GLN A 93 12.04 3.33 9.03
CA GLN A 93 12.16 2.55 10.26
C GLN A 93 12.58 3.43 11.43
N ALA A 94 12.06 3.12 12.60
CA ALA A 94 12.47 3.76 13.83
C ALA A 94 13.90 3.38 14.21
N ASP A 95 14.51 4.23 15.02
CA ASP A 95 15.80 3.97 15.62
C ASP A 95 15.66 3.10 16.89
N LEU A 96 16.76 2.95 17.62
CA LEU A 96 16.77 2.14 18.85
C LEU A 96 15.97 2.75 20.00
N SER A 97 15.55 4.01 19.87
CA SER A 97 14.69 4.66 20.87
C SER A 97 13.20 4.43 20.63
N PHE A 98 12.85 3.64 19.61
CA PHE A 98 11.48 3.36 19.22
C PHE A 98 10.70 4.60 18.76
N THR A 99 11.42 5.56 18.19
CA THR A 99 10.84 6.77 17.60
C THR A 99 11.28 6.90 16.15
N LEU A 100 10.38 7.42 15.32
CA LEU A 100 10.67 7.62 13.91
C LEU A 100 11.25 9.01 13.68
N ALA A 101 12.42 9.06 13.08
CA ALA A 101 13.08 10.34 12.75
C ALA A 101 12.50 10.97 11.47
N ALA A 102 11.93 10.17 10.57
CA ALA A 102 11.35 10.68 9.34
C ALA A 102 10.18 11.61 9.63
N THR A 103 10.08 12.68 8.84
CA THR A 103 9.00 13.65 8.98
C THR A 103 7.86 13.35 8.02
N LYS A 104 6.70 13.95 8.26
CA LYS A 104 5.56 13.86 7.34
C LYS A 104 5.96 14.31 5.94
N GLU A 105 6.71 15.38 5.85
CA GLU A 105 7.17 15.97 4.59
C GLU A 105 8.04 14.99 3.82
N GLU A 106 8.95 14.30 4.50
CA GLU A 106 9.82 13.30 3.87
C GLU A 106 9.02 12.13 3.31
N VAL A 107 8.06 11.64 4.07
CA VAL A 107 7.21 10.52 3.63
C VAL A 107 6.31 10.96 2.48
N GLN A 108 5.72 12.15 2.57
CA GLN A 108 4.90 12.69 1.49
C GLN A 108 5.70 12.89 0.21
N GLU A 109 6.93 13.38 0.33
CA GLU A 109 7.81 13.55 -0.82
C GLU A 109 8.10 12.22 -1.50
N GLU A 110 8.32 11.17 -0.73
CA GLU A 110 8.54 9.84 -1.29
C GLU A 110 7.31 9.33 -2.04
N ILE A 111 6.12 9.55 -1.49
CA ILE A 111 4.86 9.19 -2.17
C ILE A 111 4.76 9.95 -3.50
N ASP A 112 5.02 11.23 -3.48
CA ASP A 112 4.96 12.07 -4.67
C ASP A 112 5.96 11.61 -5.73
N ASN A 113 7.18 11.25 -5.32
CA ASN A 113 8.21 10.73 -6.21
C ASN A 113 7.80 9.40 -6.85
N ILE A 114 7.20 8.51 -6.07
CA ILE A 114 6.71 7.22 -6.56
C ILE A 114 5.63 7.45 -7.62
N LEU A 115 4.70 8.36 -7.36
CA LEU A 115 3.64 8.68 -8.33
C LEU A 115 4.20 9.32 -9.58
N MET A 116 5.19 10.20 -9.46
CA MET A 116 5.80 10.86 -10.61
C MET A 116 6.56 9.88 -11.50
N SER A 117 7.10 8.82 -10.93
CA SER A 117 7.85 7.83 -11.69
C SER A 117 6.97 7.00 -12.63
N ASP A 118 5.65 7.09 -12.50
CA ASP A 118 4.69 6.40 -13.38
C ASP A 118 4.39 7.17 -14.66
N PHE A 119 4.87 8.38 -14.78
CA PHE A 119 4.58 9.21 -15.97
C PHE A 119 5.70 9.19 -16.99
#